data_f226dad872677da07a775680264bc5c9
#
_entry.id   f226dad872677da07a775680264bc5c9
#
_cell.length_a   1.000
_cell.length_b   1.000
_cell.length_c   1.000
_cell.angle_alpha   90.00
_cell.angle_beta   90.00
_cell.angle_gamma   90.00
#
_symmetry.space_group_name_H-M   'P 1'
#
loop_
_entity.id
_entity.type
_entity.pdbx_description
1 polymer ?
#
loop_
_entity_poly.entity_id
_entity_poly.type
_entity_poly.pdbx_seq_one_letter_code
_entity_poly.pdbx_strand_id
1 'polypeptide(L)'
;MSSGELIDSFVVPVHPHTVLAPEKNEGWGRLRQAYDLAAKRIEESGADLLIIYSTTWPSIIGHQIQADPNPEWVMVDHDFHDLGSINYSFNIDADFAHAWNKSNKERGLQSRTVAYKGFPIDVGSVVALTLLNPDNKIPAVIVSSNVYSNRSETTVLAKACLDVIKSTGRKAVAVTAMSLSNRMFTENIDPKDDKIH
;
A
#
# COMPACT_ATOMS: atom_id res chain seq x y z
N MET A 1 -26.71 -7.51 -10.37
CA MET A 1 -25.48 -6.74 -10.12
C MET A 1 -24.32 -7.72 -10.17
N SER A 2 -23.23 -7.41 -10.86
CA SER A 2 -22.03 -8.25 -10.85
C SER A 2 -21.47 -8.28 -9.44
N SER A 3 -21.12 -9.48 -8.94
CA SER A 3 -20.38 -9.60 -7.67
C SER A 3 -18.99 -9.01 -7.86
N GLY A 4 -18.54 -8.17 -6.92
CA GLY A 4 -17.18 -7.63 -6.97
C GLY A 4 -16.12 -8.74 -6.84
N GLU A 5 -14.92 -8.46 -7.32
CA GLU A 5 -13.82 -9.44 -7.37
C GLU A 5 -12.46 -8.79 -7.11
N LEU A 6 -11.56 -9.56 -6.53
CA LEU A 6 -10.13 -9.24 -6.51
C LEU A 6 -9.52 -9.81 -7.81
N ILE A 7 -9.11 -8.92 -8.71
CA ILE A 7 -8.69 -9.30 -10.06
C ILE A 7 -7.19 -9.51 -10.20
N ASP A 8 -6.39 -8.89 -9.31
CA ASP A 8 -4.93 -9.05 -9.30
C ASP A 8 -4.33 -8.69 -7.94
N SER A 9 -3.06 -9.04 -7.73
CA SER A 9 -2.31 -8.68 -6.53
C SER A 9 -0.83 -8.49 -6.81
N PHE A 10 -0.21 -7.53 -6.10
CA PHE A 10 1.20 -7.19 -6.22
C PHE A 10 1.86 -7.11 -4.85
N VAL A 11 3.14 -7.46 -4.79
CA VAL A 11 4.05 -7.11 -3.69
C VAL A 11 5.04 -6.11 -4.24
N VAL A 12 5.16 -4.96 -3.59
CA VAL A 12 5.99 -3.86 -4.08
C VAL A 12 6.93 -3.33 -3.00
N PRO A 13 8.15 -2.89 -3.36
CA PRO A 13 9.09 -2.32 -2.42
C PRO A 13 8.61 -0.95 -1.91
N VAL A 14 9.10 -0.55 -0.73
CA VAL A 14 8.65 0.66 -0.03
C VAL A 14 9.65 1.82 -0.06
N HIS A 15 10.84 1.60 -0.60
CA HIS A 15 11.89 2.62 -0.54
C HIS A 15 11.67 3.77 -1.52
N PRO A 16 11.92 5.02 -1.09
CA PRO A 16 11.70 6.21 -1.91
C PRO A 16 12.65 6.32 -3.11
N HIS A 17 13.74 5.55 -3.14
CA HIS A 17 14.70 5.53 -4.24
C HIS A 17 14.08 5.25 -5.61
N THR A 18 13.04 4.41 -5.65
CA THR A 18 12.33 4.11 -6.90
C THR A 18 11.59 5.31 -7.50
N VAL A 19 11.27 6.31 -6.66
CA VAL A 19 10.65 7.57 -7.08
C VAL A 19 11.70 8.65 -7.28
N LEU A 20 12.57 8.87 -6.26
CA LEU A 20 13.42 10.06 -6.16
C LEU A 20 14.80 9.90 -6.81
N ALA A 21 15.31 8.68 -6.95
CA ALA A 21 16.66 8.43 -7.43
C ALA A 21 16.84 7.07 -8.13
N PRO A 22 15.97 6.72 -9.10
CA PRO A 22 16.05 5.43 -9.78
C PRO A 22 17.36 5.27 -10.58
N GLU A 23 18.02 6.37 -10.94
CA GLU A 23 19.28 6.40 -11.68
C GLU A 23 20.51 6.14 -10.79
N LYS A 24 20.41 6.22 -9.47
CA LYS A 24 21.57 6.06 -8.56
C LYS A 24 22.22 4.67 -8.65
N ASN A 25 21.46 3.63 -8.97
CA ASN A 25 22.00 2.34 -9.32
C ASN A 25 21.03 1.54 -10.22
N GLU A 26 21.58 0.52 -10.88
CA GLU A 26 20.81 -0.31 -11.81
C GLU A 26 19.64 -1.05 -11.14
N GLY A 27 19.75 -1.43 -9.87
CA GLY A 27 18.71 -2.12 -9.13
C GLY A 27 17.47 -1.25 -8.94
N TRP A 28 17.66 0.03 -8.56
CA TRP A 28 16.57 0.99 -8.43
C TRP A 28 15.91 1.29 -9.78
N GLY A 29 16.70 1.41 -10.84
CA GLY A 29 16.20 1.58 -12.20
C GLY A 29 15.34 0.41 -12.66
N ARG A 30 15.77 -0.84 -12.41
CA ARG A 30 14.98 -2.04 -12.72
C ARG A 30 13.68 -2.11 -11.91
N LEU A 31 13.72 -1.76 -10.62
CA LEU A 31 12.51 -1.71 -9.79
C LEU A 31 11.52 -0.65 -10.28
N ARG A 32 12.02 0.52 -10.70
CA ARG A 32 11.16 1.55 -11.30
C ARG A 32 10.48 1.03 -12.57
N GLN A 33 11.22 0.37 -13.47
CA GLN A 33 10.64 -0.23 -14.67
C GLN A 33 9.60 -1.30 -14.33
N ALA A 34 9.83 -2.09 -13.27
CA ALA A 34 8.85 -3.08 -12.81
C ALA A 34 7.56 -2.40 -12.29
N TYR A 35 7.67 -1.27 -11.62
CA TYR A 35 6.50 -0.46 -11.23
C TYR A 35 5.74 0.05 -12.44
N ASP A 36 6.44 0.56 -13.46
CA ASP A 36 5.82 1.06 -14.70
C ASP A 36 5.02 -0.05 -15.43
N LEU A 37 5.57 -1.27 -15.45
CA LEU A 37 4.87 -2.46 -15.98
C LEU A 37 3.65 -2.84 -15.13
N ALA A 38 3.77 -2.78 -13.81
CA ALA A 38 2.66 -3.07 -12.91
C ALA A 38 1.54 -2.02 -13.03
N ALA A 39 1.89 -0.74 -13.12
CA ALA A 39 0.94 0.36 -13.33
C ALA A 39 0.14 0.15 -14.63
N LYS A 40 0.83 -0.16 -15.73
CA LYS A 40 0.19 -0.47 -17.01
C LYS A 40 -0.77 -1.66 -16.90
N ARG A 41 -0.35 -2.73 -16.22
CA ARG A 41 -1.21 -3.92 -15.99
C ARG A 41 -2.44 -3.58 -15.17
N ILE A 42 -2.32 -2.73 -14.15
CA ILE A 42 -3.45 -2.24 -13.35
C ILE A 42 -4.41 -1.43 -14.23
N GLU A 43 -3.91 -0.51 -15.03
CA GLU A 43 -4.74 0.31 -15.94
C GLU A 43 -5.51 -0.58 -16.93
N GLU A 44 -4.83 -1.54 -17.57
CA GLU A 44 -5.42 -2.47 -18.55
C GLU A 44 -6.41 -3.46 -17.93
N SER A 45 -6.33 -3.72 -16.62
CA SER A 45 -7.20 -4.68 -15.92
C SER A 45 -8.64 -4.20 -15.75
N GLY A 46 -8.87 -2.88 -15.86
CA GLY A 46 -10.15 -2.25 -15.57
C GLY A 46 -10.48 -2.22 -14.08
N ALA A 47 -9.47 -2.24 -13.21
CA ALA A 47 -9.63 -2.04 -11.78
C ALA A 47 -10.26 -0.68 -11.47
N ASP A 48 -11.16 -0.66 -10.50
CA ASP A 48 -11.83 0.54 -10.01
C ASP A 48 -11.52 0.82 -8.52
N LEU A 49 -10.65 0.02 -7.90
CA LEU A 49 -10.21 0.17 -6.51
C LEU A 49 -8.81 -0.41 -6.31
N LEU A 50 -7.93 0.33 -5.61
CA LEU A 50 -6.64 -0.17 -5.11
C LEU A 50 -6.71 -0.39 -3.60
N ILE A 51 -6.33 -1.58 -3.14
CA ILE A 51 -6.21 -1.90 -1.72
C ILE A 51 -4.74 -1.95 -1.35
N ILE A 52 -4.27 -1.01 -0.54
CA ILE A 52 -2.88 -0.92 -0.12
C ILE A 52 -2.74 -1.44 1.32
N TYR A 53 -2.07 -2.57 1.51
CA TYR A 53 -1.62 -3.03 2.81
C TYR A 53 -0.18 -2.58 3.00
N SER A 54 0.06 -1.67 3.98
CA SER A 54 1.39 -1.10 4.18
C SER A 54 2.06 -1.60 5.46
N THR A 55 3.27 -2.13 5.32
CA THR A 55 4.11 -2.51 6.46
C THR A 55 4.90 -1.33 7.03
N THR A 56 4.99 -0.21 6.31
CA THR A 56 5.61 1.03 6.78
C THR A 56 4.64 1.94 7.53
N TRP A 57 3.38 1.52 7.65
CA TRP A 57 2.43 2.09 8.59
C TRP A 57 2.15 1.09 9.73
N PRO A 58 3.07 0.95 10.73
CA PRO A 58 2.86 0.04 11.85
C PRO A 58 1.80 0.59 12.80
N SER A 59 0.94 -0.27 13.32
CA SER A 59 -0.03 0.04 14.37
C SER A 59 0.09 -0.94 15.53
N ILE A 60 -0.09 -0.45 16.74
CA ILE A 60 -0.09 -1.27 17.98
C ILE A 60 -1.50 -1.40 18.60
N ILE A 61 -2.48 -0.72 18.04
CA ILE A 61 -3.86 -0.63 18.58
C ILE A 61 -4.89 -1.17 17.57
N GLY A 62 -4.57 -2.26 16.93
CA GLY A 62 -5.39 -2.86 15.88
C GLY A 62 -5.07 -2.27 14.50
N HIS A 63 -5.84 -2.65 13.51
CA HIS A 63 -5.68 -2.15 12.15
C HIS A 63 -6.25 -0.74 12.00
N GLN A 64 -5.49 0.14 11.37
CA GLN A 64 -5.93 1.49 11.02
C GLN A 64 -6.23 1.54 9.52
N ILE A 65 -7.33 2.15 9.12
CA ILE A 65 -7.71 2.29 7.72
C ILE A 65 -7.85 3.77 7.43
N GLN A 66 -7.14 4.28 6.42
CA GLN A 66 -7.24 5.67 5.99
C GLN A 66 -8.63 5.96 5.43
N ALA A 67 -9.25 7.02 5.93
CA ALA A 67 -10.60 7.46 5.54
C ALA A 67 -10.73 8.99 5.36
N ASP A 68 -9.61 9.73 5.34
CA ASP A 68 -9.63 11.07 4.76
C ASP A 68 -9.76 10.91 3.24
N PRO A 69 -10.82 11.45 2.60
CA PRO A 69 -11.05 11.21 1.19
C PRO A 69 -9.97 11.82 0.28
N ASN A 70 -9.28 12.85 0.74
CA ASN A 70 -8.28 13.56 -0.07
C ASN A 70 -7.06 13.94 0.77
N PRO A 71 -6.28 12.96 1.26
CA PRO A 71 -5.08 13.26 2.03
C PRO A 71 -4.04 13.90 1.10
N GLU A 72 -3.56 15.05 1.50
CA GLU A 72 -2.63 15.88 0.76
C GLU A 72 -1.52 16.36 1.68
N TRP A 73 -0.27 16.09 1.33
CA TRP A 73 0.90 16.51 2.10
C TRP A 73 2.20 16.35 1.32
N VAL A 74 3.30 16.50 2.02
CA VAL A 74 4.65 16.20 1.56
C VAL A 74 5.24 15.08 2.41
N MET A 75 5.74 14.04 1.77
CA MET A 75 6.48 12.96 2.42
C MET A 75 7.98 13.21 2.29
N VAL A 76 8.68 13.16 3.44
CA VAL A 76 10.14 13.09 3.54
C VAL A 76 10.46 11.81 4.29
N ASP A 77 11.26 10.94 3.68
CA ASP A 77 11.64 9.68 4.33
C ASP A 77 12.62 9.94 5.47
N HIS A 78 12.41 9.27 6.60
CA HIS A 78 13.20 9.47 7.81
C HIS A 78 14.68 9.06 7.61
N ASP A 79 14.90 7.93 6.94
CA ASP A 79 16.25 7.37 6.74
C ASP A 79 16.94 7.93 5.49
N PHE A 80 16.17 8.42 4.52
CA PHE A 80 16.63 8.89 3.21
C PHE A 80 16.21 10.33 2.91
N HIS A 81 16.20 11.18 3.93
CA HIS A 81 15.79 12.59 3.79
C HIS A 81 16.66 13.40 2.81
N ASP A 82 17.89 12.97 2.59
CA ASP A 82 18.82 13.55 1.62
C ASP A 82 18.40 13.35 0.16
N LEU A 83 17.51 12.39 -0.11
CA LEU A 83 16.95 12.20 -1.45
C LEU A 83 15.93 13.28 -1.85
N GLY A 84 15.39 14.01 -0.87
CA GLY A 84 14.38 15.02 -1.09
C GLY A 84 13.00 14.62 -0.58
N SER A 85 11.95 15.09 -1.27
CA SER A 85 10.56 14.90 -0.83
C SER A 85 9.65 14.48 -1.97
N ILE A 86 8.53 13.83 -1.63
CA ILE A 86 7.46 13.47 -2.55
C ILE A 86 6.19 14.20 -2.13
N ASN A 87 5.72 15.14 -2.95
CA ASN A 87 4.40 15.72 -2.76
C ASN A 87 3.36 14.70 -3.19
N TYR A 88 2.31 14.55 -2.39
CA TYR A 88 1.22 13.64 -2.71
C TYR A 88 -0.16 14.28 -2.47
N SER A 89 -1.11 13.86 -3.28
CA SER A 89 -2.54 14.09 -3.11
C SER A 89 -3.23 12.84 -3.64
N PHE A 90 -3.98 12.12 -2.78
CA PHE A 90 -4.57 10.85 -3.15
C PHE A 90 -6.09 10.90 -3.09
N ASN A 91 -6.73 10.10 -3.95
CA ASN A 91 -8.17 9.85 -3.93
C ASN A 91 -8.43 8.58 -3.10
N ILE A 92 -8.97 8.75 -1.88
CA ILE A 92 -9.27 7.63 -0.98
C ILE A 92 -10.77 7.32 -1.00
N ASP A 93 -11.12 6.05 -1.18
CA ASP A 93 -12.49 5.57 -1.03
C ASP A 93 -12.85 5.44 0.45
N ALA A 94 -13.28 6.56 1.05
CA ALA A 94 -13.63 6.63 2.46
C ALA A 94 -14.83 5.73 2.80
N ASP A 95 -15.78 5.58 1.90
CA ASP A 95 -16.96 4.73 2.11
C ASP A 95 -16.55 3.25 2.18
N PHE A 96 -15.67 2.81 1.28
CA PHE A 96 -15.10 1.47 1.35
C PHE A 96 -14.28 1.28 2.65
N ALA A 97 -13.48 2.26 3.05
CA ALA A 97 -12.71 2.20 4.30
C ALA A 97 -13.62 2.02 5.52
N HIS A 98 -14.74 2.74 5.59
CA HIS A 98 -15.74 2.60 6.65
C HIS A 98 -16.44 1.24 6.61
N ALA A 99 -16.81 0.75 5.44
CA ALA A 99 -17.43 -0.57 5.27
C ALA A 99 -16.48 -1.70 5.70
N TRP A 100 -15.20 -1.60 5.32
CA TRP A 100 -14.18 -2.58 5.73
C TRP A 100 -13.93 -2.56 7.24
N ASN A 101 -13.83 -1.37 7.84
CA ASN A 101 -13.71 -1.24 9.29
C ASN A 101 -14.92 -1.87 10.03
N LYS A 102 -16.13 -1.69 9.51
CA LYS A 102 -17.33 -2.32 10.05
C LYS A 102 -17.23 -3.86 9.96
N SER A 103 -16.89 -4.39 8.79
CA SER A 103 -16.71 -5.84 8.57
C SER A 103 -15.62 -6.44 9.46
N ASN A 104 -14.52 -5.72 9.70
CA ASN A 104 -13.47 -6.13 10.64
C ASN A 104 -14.02 -6.29 12.05
N LYS A 105 -14.76 -5.30 12.56
CA LYS A 105 -15.36 -5.31 13.92
C LYS A 105 -16.36 -6.44 14.09
N GLU A 106 -17.20 -6.69 13.08
CA GLU A 106 -18.16 -7.78 13.06
C GLU A 106 -17.48 -9.17 13.15
N ARG A 107 -16.22 -9.25 12.70
CA ARG A 107 -15.37 -10.45 12.80
C ARG A 107 -14.46 -10.48 14.03
N GLY A 108 -14.65 -9.54 14.97
CA GLY A 108 -13.90 -9.48 16.22
C GLY A 108 -12.50 -8.87 16.11
N LEU A 109 -12.13 -8.26 14.97
CA LEU A 109 -10.86 -7.57 14.86
C LEU A 109 -10.93 -6.17 15.47
N GLN A 110 -9.88 -5.79 16.17
CA GLN A 110 -9.65 -4.39 16.53
C GLN A 110 -9.30 -3.61 15.27
N SER A 111 -10.15 -2.67 14.91
CA SER A 111 -9.96 -1.84 13.72
C SER A 111 -10.62 -0.49 13.90
N ARG A 112 -10.06 0.53 13.27
CA ARG A 112 -10.63 1.88 13.22
C ARG A 112 -10.26 2.60 11.92
N THR A 113 -11.09 3.56 11.54
CA THR A 113 -10.75 4.50 10.47
C THR A 113 -10.00 5.71 11.03
N VAL A 114 -9.10 6.26 10.21
CA VAL A 114 -8.37 7.49 10.47
C VAL A 114 -8.76 8.50 9.40
N ALA A 115 -9.40 9.60 9.83
CA ALA A 115 -9.89 10.64 8.93
C ALA A 115 -9.45 12.05 9.40
N TYR A 116 -8.30 12.13 10.06
CA TYR A 116 -7.75 13.41 10.48
C TYR A 116 -7.14 14.13 9.30
N LYS A 117 -7.59 15.35 9.04
CA LYS A 117 -6.96 16.22 8.05
C LYS A 117 -5.48 16.45 8.42
N GLY A 118 -4.58 16.19 7.46
CA GLY A 118 -3.15 16.29 7.69
C GLY A 118 -2.52 15.10 8.42
N PHE A 119 -3.25 13.97 8.57
CA PHE A 119 -2.62 12.71 9.00
C PHE A 119 -1.66 12.23 7.89
N PRO A 120 -0.37 12.05 8.19
CA PRO A 120 0.60 11.72 7.16
C PRO A 120 0.38 10.30 6.61
N ILE A 121 0.51 10.18 5.30
CA ILE A 121 0.57 8.87 4.65
C ILE A 121 2.00 8.36 4.72
N ASP A 122 2.15 7.10 5.05
CA ASP A 122 3.44 6.43 5.18
C ASP A 122 4.19 6.29 3.85
N VAL A 123 5.51 6.15 3.94
CA VAL A 123 6.40 6.12 2.77
C VAL A 123 6.03 5.01 1.78
N GLY A 124 5.72 3.80 2.26
CA GLY A 124 5.40 2.67 1.38
C GLY A 124 4.12 2.91 0.59
N SER A 125 3.09 3.46 1.23
CA SER A 125 1.85 3.84 0.56
C SER A 125 2.06 4.98 -0.43
N VAL A 126 2.85 6.01 -0.06
CA VAL A 126 3.19 7.12 -0.97
C VAL A 126 3.92 6.61 -2.21
N VAL A 127 4.98 5.80 -2.03
CA VAL A 127 5.74 5.22 -3.15
C VAL A 127 4.83 4.37 -4.04
N ALA A 128 4.05 3.45 -3.44
CA ALA A 128 3.17 2.56 -4.19
C ALA A 128 2.15 3.33 -5.01
N LEU A 129 1.42 4.27 -4.41
CA LEU A 129 0.38 5.03 -5.11
C LEU A 129 0.94 5.98 -6.16
N THR A 130 2.08 6.65 -5.88
CA THR A 130 2.74 7.53 -6.84
C THR A 130 3.16 6.79 -8.11
N LEU A 131 3.62 5.53 -7.98
CA LEU A 131 4.12 4.77 -9.12
C LEU A 131 3.06 3.90 -9.80
N LEU A 132 2.10 3.35 -9.04
CA LEU A 132 1.07 2.47 -9.60
C LEU A 132 -0.18 3.20 -10.11
N ASN A 133 -0.41 4.41 -9.62
CA ASN A 133 -1.60 5.22 -9.95
C ASN A 133 -1.21 6.69 -10.16
N PRO A 134 -0.27 6.98 -11.06
CA PRO A 134 0.34 8.31 -11.20
C PRO A 134 -0.67 9.41 -11.52
N ASP A 135 -1.73 9.09 -12.24
CA ASP A 135 -2.80 10.02 -12.58
C ASP A 135 -3.88 10.13 -11.49
N ASN A 136 -3.74 9.37 -10.39
CA ASN A 136 -4.69 9.33 -9.27
C ASN A 136 -6.16 9.04 -9.70
N LYS A 137 -6.34 8.27 -10.78
CA LYS A 137 -7.66 7.97 -11.36
C LYS A 137 -8.43 6.91 -10.59
N ILE A 138 -7.71 5.92 -10.06
CA ILE A 138 -8.31 4.81 -9.32
C ILE A 138 -8.34 5.18 -7.84
N PRO A 139 -9.52 5.21 -7.18
CA PRO A 139 -9.56 5.43 -5.74
C PRO A 139 -8.82 4.31 -5.00
N ALA A 140 -8.20 4.66 -3.88
CA ALA A 140 -7.45 3.71 -3.07
C ALA A 140 -8.01 3.59 -1.65
N VAL A 141 -7.69 2.49 -0.98
CA VAL A 141 -7.85 2.31 0.46
C VAL A 141 -6.54 1.83 1.04
N ILE A 142 -6.06 2.51 2.08
CA ILE A 142 -4.80 2.18 2.73
C ILE A 142 -5.10 1.59 4.11
N VAL A 143 -4.48 0.45 4.42
CA VAL A 143 -4.57 -0.17 5.75
C VAL A 143 -3.19 -0.41 6.33
N SER A 144 -3.08 -0.14 7.62
CA SER A 144 -1.87 -0.35 8.41
C SER A 144 -1.60 -1.84 8.67
N SER A 145 -0.34 -2.19 8.89
CA SER A 145 0.02 -3.45 9.54
C SER A 145 -0.13 -3.32 11.06
N ASN A 146 -0.85 -4.25 11.70
CA ASN A 146 -0.86 -4.36 13.15
C ASN A 146 0.31 -5.26 13.59
N VAL A 147 1.28 -4.70 14.34
CA VAL A 147 2.49 -5.40 14.74
C VAL A 147 2.26 -6.59 15.67
N TYR A 148 1.11 -6.65 16.31
CA TYR A 148 0.71 -7.79 17.16
C TYR A 148 -0.18 -8.82 16.44
N SER A 149 -0.56 -8.56 15.18
CA SER A 149 -1.36 -9.51 14.42
C SER A 149 -0.54 -10.71 14.00
N ASN A 150 -1.14 -11.87 14.22
CA ASN A 150 -0.64 -13.12 13.68
C ASN A 150 -1.27 -13.41 12.29
N ARG A 151 -0.85 -14.52 11.68
CA ARG A 151 -1.37 -14.97 10.37
C ARG A 151 -2.89 -15.12 10.36
N SER A 152 -3.48 -15.60 11.46
CA SER A 152 -4.94 -15.83 11.55
C SER A 152 -5.70 -14.50 11.48
N GLU A 153 -5.28 -13.50 12.25
CA GLU A 153 -5.89 -12.18 12.26
C GLU A 153 -5.72 -11.46 10.92
N THR A 154 -4.53 -11.54 10.31
CA THR A 154 -4.30 -10.97 8.97
C THR A 154 -5.19 -11.66 7.92
N THR A 155 -5.42 -12.98 8.07
CA THR A 155 -6.35 -13.71 7.18
C THR A 155 -7.80 -13.23 7.38
N VAL A 156 -8.22 -12.95 8.61
CA VAL A 156 -9.55 -12.39 8.89
C VAL A 156 -9.70 -11.00 8.29
N LEU A 157 -8.67 -10.14 8.42
CA LEU A 157 -8.62 -8.81 7.79
C LEU A 157 -8.84 -8.90 6.27
N ALA A 158 -8.12 -9.82 5.61
CA ALA A 158 -8.23 -10.02 4.17
C ALA A 158 -9.62 -10.55 3.77
N LYS A 159 -10.19 -11.50 4.51
CA LYS A 159 -11.55 -12.02 4.27
C LYS A 159 -12.60 -10.93 4.43
N ALA A 160 -12.48 -10.09 5.46
CA ALA A 160 -13.39 -8.95 5.66
C ALA A 160 -13.34 -7.98 4.46
N CYS A 161 -12.14 -7.70 3.94
CA CYS A 161 -11.96 -6.90 2.73
C CYS A 161 -12.64 -7.52 1.51
N LEU A 162 -12.43 -8.82 1.28
CA LEU A 162 -13.04 -9.54 0.15
C LEU A 162 -14.57 -9.53 0.21
N ASP A 163 -15.17 -9.60 1.39
CA ASP A 163 -16.63 -9.52 1.52
C ASP A 163 -17.14 -8.12 1.15
N VAL A 164 -16.40 -7.07 1.53
CA VAL A 164 -16.76 -5.70 1.12
C VAL A 164 -16.58 -5.50 -0.39
N ILE A 165 -15.50 -6.00 -0.98
CA ILE A 165 -15.31 -5.99 -2.44
C ILE A 165 -16.52 -6.63 -3.14
N LYS A 166 -16.92 -7.84 -2.70
CA LYS A 166 -18.06 -8.57 -3.28
C LYS A 166 -19.38 -7.83 -3.13
N SER A 167 -19.64 -7.29 -1.94
CA SER A 167 -20.90 -6.60 -1.64
C SER A 167 -21.03 -5.24 -2.34
N THR A 168 -19.92 -4.59 -2.61
CA THR A 168 -19.90 -3.29 -3.31
C THR A 168 -19.77 -3.40 -4.83
N GLY A 169 -19.53 -4.61 -5.36
CA GLY A 169 -19.39 -4.86 -6.79
C GLY A 169 -18.09 -4.33 -7.39
N ARG A 170 -17.07 -4.04 -6.56
CA ARG A 170 -15.79 -3.44 -7.00
C ARG A 170 -14.89 -4.45 -7.71
N LYS A 171 -14.13 -3.97 -8.67
CA LYS A 171 -13.00 -4.69 -9.27
C LYS A 171 -11.71 -4.19 -8.64
N ALA A 172 -11.20 -4.93 -7.65
CA ALA A 172 -10.10 -4.47 -6.84
C ALA A 172 -8.76 -5.12 -7.23
N VAL A 173 -7.69 -4.35 -7.09
CA VAL A 173 -6.31 -4.84 -7.08
C VAL A 173 -5.73 -4.66 -5.69
N ALA A 174 -5.15 -5.72 -5.13
CA ALA A 174 -4.46 -5.65 -3.84
C ALA A 174 -2.96 -5.41 -4.03
N VAL A 175 -2.42 -4.50 -3.24
CA VAL A 175 -0.99 -4.18 -3.23
C VAL A 175 -0.47 -4.30 -1.81
N THR A 176 0.54 -5.13 -1.59
CA THR A 176 1.29 -5.16 -0.35
C THR A 176 2.56 -4.35 -0.51
N ALA A 177 2.61 -3.17 0.12
CA ALA A 177 3.79 -2.33 0.19
C ALA A 177 4.68 -2.81 1.34
N MET A 178 5.78 -3.48 1.00
CA MET A 178 6.68 -4.10 1.98
C MET A 178 8.09 -4.27 1.45
N SER A 179 9.05 -4.47 2.36
CA SER A 179 10.36 -5.00 2.03
C SER A 179 10.39 -6.50 2.27
N LEU A 180 10.96 -7.26 1.35
CA LEU A 180 11.22 -8.70 1.55
C LEU A 180 12.38 -8.90 2.53
N SER A 181 13.23 -7.88 2.68
CA SER A 181 14.35 -7.84 3.62
C SER A 181 14.50 -6.43 4.19
N ASN A 182 14.78 -6.33 5.49
CA ASN A 182 15.17 -5.07 6.14
C ASN A 182 16.70 -4.88 6.14
N ARG A 183 17.45 -5.74 5.46
CA ARG A 183 18.90 -5.57 5.35
C ARG A 183 19.21 -4.51 4.30
N MET A 184 19.81 -3.44 4.78
CA MET A 184 20.34 -2.37 3.94
C MET A 184 21.83 -2.65 3.74
N PHE A 185 22.23 -2.87 2.50
CA PHE A 185 23.63 -3.00 2.16
C PHE A 185 24.13 -1.70 1.54
N THR A 186 25.26 -1.20 2.00
CA THR A 186 25.97 -0.08 1.37
C THR A 186 26.79 -0.52 0.16
N GLU A 187 27.02 -1.83 0.04
CA GLU A 187 27.76 -2.46 -1.07
C GLU A 187 26.86 -3.40 -1.86
N ASN A 188 27.18 -3.62 -3.13
CA ASN A 188 26.51 -4.62 -3.95
C ASN A 188 26.83 -6.01 -3.42
N ILE A 189 25.82 -6.70 -2.89
CA ILE A 189 25.93 -8.09 -2.46
C ILE A 189 25.16 -8.97 -3.45
N ASP A 190 25.78 -10.04 -3.89
CA ASP A 190 25.06 -11.05 -4.67
C ASP A 190 23.99 -11.70 -3.77
N PRO A 191 22.70 -11.68 -4.15
CA PRO A 191 21.62 -12.24 -3.33
C PRO A 191 21.83 -13.68 -2.89
N LYS A 192 22.55 -14.51 -3.67
CA LYS A 192 22.90 -15.89 -3.30
C LYS A 192 23.84 -15.97 -2.11
N ASP A 193 24.59 -14.91 -1.81
CA ASP A 193 25.53 -14.85 -0.68
C ASP A 193 24.85 -14.35 0.60
N ASP A 194 23.59 -13.91 0.50
CA ASP A 194 22.78 -13.53 1.65
C ASP A 194 22.14 -14.75 2.31
N LYS A 195 22.84 -15.28 3.32
CA LYS A 195 22.45 -16.50 4.05
C LYS A 195 21.32 -16.31 5.07
N ILE A 196 20.71 -15.15 5.15
CA ILE A 196 19.68 -14.82 6.15
C ILE A 196 18.27 -14.84 5.56
N HIS A 197 18.13 -15.11 4.29
CA HIS A 197 16.83 -15.20 3.58
C HIS A 197 16.51 -16.62 3.17
#